data_a39a26f5f342e45ea52c915b2527c5df
#
_entry.id   a39a26f5f342e45ea52c915b2527c5df
#
_cell.length_a   1.000
_cell.length_b   1.000
_cell.length_c   1.000
_cell.angle_alpha   90.00
_cell.angle_beta   90.00
_cell.angle_gamma   90.00
#
_symmetry.space_group_name_H-M   'P 1'
#
loop_
_entity.id
_entity.type
_entity.pdbx_description
1 polymer ?
#
loop_
_entity_poly.entity_id
_entity_poly.type
_entity_poly.pdbx_seq_one_letter_code
_entity_poly.pdbx_strand_id
1 'polypeptide(L)'
;MAVLHVRDAQKSSEFYCGVLDFREVSNLGGKTIFLQAADSTNDHDLGLFTLGSGAGDSGAGQTSVGLYHLAWEVDTLSELQRISEKLQQVGALGGASDHGTTKALYARDPDGPEFEVSWVVWGSRISKSVQSVGVVAPGMPCPPLKFKICSAAKFIVEL
;
A
#
# COMPACT_ATOMS: atom_id res chain seq x y z
N MET A 1 -1.34 -11.17 7.85
CA MET A 1 -1.16 -11.78 6.51
C MET A 1 -2.39 -11.51 5.67
N ALA A 2 -2.21 -11.05 4.44
CA ALA A 2 -3.27 -10.95 3.43
C ALA A 2 -2.99 -11.96 2.31
N VAL A 3 -4.06 -12.36 1.57
CA VAL A 3 -3.93 -13.28 0.43
C VAL A 3 -4.73 -12.70 -0.73
N LEU A 4 -4.10 -12.59 -1.90
CA LEU A 4 -4.71 -12.08 -3.11
C LEU A 4 -4.72 -13.16 -4.21
N HIS A 5 -5.84 -13.25 -4.90
CA HIS A 5 -5.87 -13.83 -6.23
C HIS A 5 -5.44 -12.77 -7.25
N VAL A 6 -4.45 -13.11 -8.06
CA VAL A 6 -3.87 -12.23 -9.08
C VAL A 6 -3.81 -12.95 -10.43
N ARG A 7 -3.74 -12.21 -11.54
CA ARG A 7 -3.56 -12.83 -12.85
C ARG A 7 -2.22 -13.54 -12.98
N ASP A 8 -1.18 -12.92 -12.42
CA ASP A 8 0.20 -13.40 -12.50
C ASP A 8 0.94 -13.04 -11.20
N ALA A 9 1.19 -14.05 -10.35
CA ALA A 9 1.85 -13.84 -9.06
C ALA A 9 3.28 -13.34 -9.21
N GLN A 10 3.98 -13.66 -10.31
CA GLN A 10 5.33 -13.18 -10.55
C GLN A 10 5.34 -11.66 -10.80
N LYS A 11 4.45 -11.15 -11.65
CA LYS A 11 4.31 -9.71 -11.90
C LYS A 11 3.91 -8.93 -10.66
N SER A 12 2.95 -9.47 -9.89
CA SER A 12 2.54 -8.83 -8.63
C SER A 12 3.67 -8.86 -7.60
N SER A 13 4.45 -9.95 -7.51
CA SER A 13 5.62 -10.04 -6.65
C SER A 13 6.66 -8.97 -7.03
N GLU A 14 7.01 -8.86 -8.30
CA GLU A 14 7.95 -7.85 -8.79
C GLU A 14 7.48 -6.42 -8.46
N PHE A 15 6.18 -6.15 -8.58
CA PHE A 15 5.59 -4.87 -8.22
C PHE A 15 5.73 -4.58 -6.71
N TYR A 16 5.25 -5.47 -5.84
CA TYR A 16 5.31 -5.26 -4.40
C TYR A 16 6.75 -5.21 -3.87
N CYS A 17 7.65 -6.04 -4.38
CA CYS A 17 9.08 -5.97 -4.05
C CYS A 17 9.72 -4.67 -4.54
N GLY A 18 9.41 -4.24 -5.75
CA GLY A 18 9.97 -3.02 -6.34
C GLY A 18 9.49 -1.74 -5.66
N VAL A 19 8.21 -1.67 -5.27
CA VAL A 19 7.59 -0.45 -4.74
C VAL A 19 7.65 -0.38 -3.21
N LEU A 20 7.29 -1.48 -2.52
CA LEU A 20 7.15 -1.53 -1.07
C LEU A 20 8.30 -2.27 -0.36
N ASP A 21 9.34 -2.65 -1.10
CA ASP A 21 10.51 -3.38 -0.59
C ASP A 21 10.16 -4.71 0.12
N PHE A 22 9.06 -5.34 -0.29
CA PHE A 22 8.80 -6.70 0.12
C PHE A 22 9.91 -7.62 -0.39
N ARG A 23 10.15 -8.70 0.32
CA ARG A 23 11.05 -9.77 -0.13
C ARG A 23 10.27 -11.05 -0.38
N GLU A 24 10.60 -11.76 -1.43
CA GLU A 24 10.08 -13.09 -1.71
C GLU A 24 10.68 -14.08 -0.71
N VAL A 25 9.83 -14.79 0.02
CA VAL A 25 10.25 -15.81 1.00
C VAL A 25 9.96 -17.23 0.50
N SER A 26 9.01 -17.38 -0.42
CA SER A 26 8.72 -18.66 -1.07
C SER A 26 8.08 -18.44 -2.43
N ASN A 27 8.49 -19.26 -3.42
CA ASN A 27 7.94 -19.25 -4.77
C ASN A 27 7.69 -20.68 -5.26
N LEU A 28 6.44 -21.00 -5.44
CA LEU A 28 5.99 -22.32 -5.88
C LEU A 28 5.72 -22.30 -7.40
N GLY A 29 6.81 -22.13 -8.16
CA GLY A 29 6.79 -22.18 -9.62
C GLY A 29 5.96 -21.05 -10.26
N GLY A 30 5.95 -19.85 -9.68
CA GLY A 30 5.19 -18.70 -10.15
C GLY A 30 3.66 -18.81 -9.98
N LYS A 31 3.16 -19.94 -9.47
CA LYS A 31 1.73 -20.14 -9.21
C LYS A 31 1.29 -19.57 -7.87
N THR A 32 2.18 -19.66 -6.89
CA THR A 32 1.96 -19.12 -5.55
C THR A 32 3.27 -18.52 -5.06
N ILE A 33 3.22 -17.27 -4.63
CA ILE A 33 4.37 -16.55 -4.11
C ILE A 33 4.00 -15.94 -2.77
N PHE A 34 4.88 -16.08 -1.79
CA PHE A 34 4.74 -15.48 -0.48
C PHE A 34 5.79 -14.39 -0.28
N LEU A 35 5.32 -13.23 0.17
CA LEU A 35 6.14 -12.05 0.38
C LEU A 35 6.12 -11.65 1.86
N GLN A 36 7.25 -11.12 2.33
CA GLN A 36 7.39 -10.57 3.67
C GLN A 36 7.82 -9.11 3.57
N ALA A 37 7.21 -8.23 4.37
CA ALA A 37 7.65 -6.84 4.51
C ALA A 37 9.06 -6.78 5.15
N ALA A 38 9.81 -5.71 4.86
CA ALA A 38 11.24 -5.62 5.18
C ALA A 38 11.55 -5.88 6.66
N ASP A 39 10.76 -5.31 7.58
CA ASP A 39 10.97 -5.41 9.03
C ASP A 39 9.94 -6.32 9.73
N SER A 40 9.19 -7.11 8.97
CA SER A 40 8.22 -8.04 9.51
C SER A 40 8.88 -9.24 10.20
N THR A 41 8.31 -9.65 11.32
CA THR A 41 8.67 -10.88 12.03
C THR A 41 7.72 -12.04 11.72
N ASN A 42 6.72 -11.84 10.86
CA ASN A 42 5.84 -12.91 10.39
C ASN A 42 6.58 -13.81 9.41
N ASP A 43 6.13 -15.03 9.23
CA ASP A 43 6.67 -15.91 8.18
C ASP A 43 6.47 -15.29 6.78
N HIS A 44 5.33 -14.65 6.58
CA HIS A 44 5.00 -13.84 5.39
C HIS A 44 3.82 -12.92 5.71
N ASP A 45 3.68 -11.84 4.94
CA ASP A 45 2.65 -10.82 5.12
C ASP A 45 1.65 -10.82 3.96
N LEU A 46 2.09 -11.21 2.76
CA LEU A 46 1.26 -11.25 1.55
C LEU A 46 1.45 -12.56 0.80
N GLY A 47 0.36 -13.23 0.51
CA GLY A 47 0.29 -14.40 -0.37
C GLY A 47 -0.34 -14.03 -1.71
N LEU A 48 0.29 -14.41 -2.81
CA LEU A 48 -0.14 -14.14 -4.19
C LEU A 48 -0.44 -15.48 -4.87
N PHE A 49 -1.65 -15.65 -5.40
CA PHE A 49 -2.10 -16.87 -6.05
C PHE A 49 -2.53 -16.58 -7.49
N THR A 50 -1.83 -17.18 -8.45
CA THR A 50 -2.10 -16.99 -9.87
C THR A 50 -3.40 -17.65 -10.29
N LEU A 51 -4.32 -16.88 -10.89
CA LEU A 51 -5.52 -17.35 -11.57
C LEU A 51 -5.32 -17.51 -13.08
N GLY A 52 -4.35 -16.82 -13.65
CA GLY A 52 -4.11 -16.77 -15.09
C GLY A 52 -4.74 -15.55 -15.77
N SER A 53 -4.33 -15.32 -17.03
CA SER A 53 -4.72 -14.13 -17.80
C SER A 53 -6.20 -14.01 -18.12
N GLY A 54 -6.96 -15.11 -18.00
CA GLY A 54 -8.42 -15.12 -18.20
C GLY A 54 -9.23 -14.68 -16.97
N ALA A 55 -8.58 -14.33 -15.85
CA ALA A 55 -9.30 -13.86 -14.66
C ALA A 55 -9.98 -12.50 -14.93
N GLY A 56 -11.23 -12.37 -14.46
CA GLY A 56 -11.97 -11.11 -14.52
C GLY A 56 -11.37 -10.02 -13.61
N ASP A 57 -11.80 -8.78 -13.82
CA ASP A 57 -11.40 -7.65 -12.97
C ASP A 57 -12.04 -7.76 -11.58
N SER A 58 -11.36 -7.21 -10.58
CA SER A 58 -11.92 -7.09 -9.24
C SER A 58 -13.05 -6.06 -9.23
N GLY A 59 -14.22 -6.47 -8.73
CA GLY A 59 -15.33 -5.55 -8.42
C GLY A 59 -15.26 -4.95 -7.01
N ALA A 60 -14.29 -5.37 -6.20
CA ALA A 60 -14.15 -4.90 -4.83
C ALA A 60 -13.86 -3.40 -4.76
N GLY A 61 -14.49 -2.72 -3.80
CA GLY A 61 -14.33 -1.28 -3.61
C GLY A 61 -15.07 -0.40 -4.61
N GLN A 62 -15.81 -0.97 -5.58
CA GLN A 62 -16.54 -0.23 -6.61
C GLN A 62 -18.07 -0.45 -6.50
N THR A 63 -18.55 -1.61 -6.89
CA THR A 63 -19.99 -1.89 -7.02
C THR A 63 -20.45 -3.09 -6.20
N SER A 64 -19.56 -3.80 -5.54
CA SER A 64 -19.86 -4.96 -4.72
C SER A 64 -19.35 -4.79 -3.29
N VAL A 65 -20.07 -5.39 -2.35
CA VAL A 65 -19.62 -5.52 -0.96
C VAL A 65 -18.38 -6.42 -0.95
N GLY A 66 -17.34 -6.03 -0.19
CA GLY A 66 -16.11 -6.80 -0.08
C GLY A 66 -14.96 -5.96 0.47
N LEU A 67 -13.75 -6.48 0.37
CA LEU A 67 -12.54 -5.76 0.74
C LEU A 67 -12.41 -4.50 -0.12
N TYR A 68 -12.31 -3.33 0.53
CA TYR A 68 -12.12 -2.07 -0.17
C TYR A 68 -10.65 -1.89 -0.58
N HIS A 69 -9.74 -1.92 0.38
CA HIS A 69 -8.30 -1.88 0.13
C HIS A 69 -7.51 -2.64 1.20
N LEU A 70 -6.25 -2.93 0.92
CA LEU A 70 -5.27 -3.34 1.92
C LEU A 70 -4.53 -2.10 2.41
N ALA A 71 -4.21 -2.05 3.70
CA ALA A 71 -3.41 -0.95 4.27
C ALA A 71 -2.06 -1.47 4.78
N TRP A 72 -1.00 -0.73 4.46
CA TRP A 72 0.36 -0.94 4.91
C TRP A 72 0.84 0.29 5.69
N GLU A 73 1.48 0.09 6.82
CA GLU A 73 2.04 1.18 7.61
C GLU A 73 3.56 1.25 7.42
N VAL A 74 4.09 2.46 7.32
CA VAL A 74 5.53 2.74 7.31
C VAL A 74 5.94 3.55 8.52
N ASP A 75 7.18 3.38 8.95
CA ASP A 75 7.72 3.97 10.16
C ASP A 75 7.99 5.46 10.07
N THR A 76 8.34 5.92 8.89
CA THR A 76 8.79 7.29 8.70
C THR A 76 8.11 7.96 7.53
N LEU A 77 7.95 9.28 7.64
CA LEU A 77 7.44 10.08 6.53
C LEU A 77 8.40 10.10 5.34
N SER A 78 9.71 9.95 5.57
CA SER A 78 10.71 9.84 4.50
C SER A 78 10.50 8.58 3.67
N GLU A 79 10.09 7.50 4.32
CA GLU A 79 9.77 6.24 3.64
C GLU A 79 8.47 6.35 2.86
N LEU A 80 7.43 6.97 3.44
CA LEU A 80 6.21 7.26 2.72
C LEU A 80 6.48 8.11 1.46
N GLN A 81 7.35 9.12 1.57
CA GLN A 81 7.76 9.94 0.42
C GLN A 81 8.48 9.11 -0.64
N ARG A 82 9.43 8.27 -0.25
CA ARG A 82 10.16 7.38 -1.15
C ARG A 82 9.23 6.42 -1.91
N ILE A 83 8.24 5.87 -1.20
CA ILE A 83 7.21 5.01 -1.80
C ILE A 83 6.34 5.82 -2.77
N SER A 84 5.97 7.05 -2.42
CA SER A 84 5.24 7.95 -3.32
C SER A 84 5.97 8.16 -4.65
N GLU A 85 7.28 8.39 -4.60
CA GLU A 85 8.12 8.57 -5.78
C GLU A 85 8.16 7.29 -6.63
N LYS A 86 8.32 6.11 -6.01
CA LYS A 86 8.28 4.82 -6.72
C LYS A 86 6.91 4.55 -7.37
N LEU A 87 5.82 4.81 -6.64
CA LEU A 87 4.45 4.65 -7.16
C LEU A 87 4.16 5.57 -8.34
N GLN A 88 4.67 6.81 -8.30
CA GLN A 88 4.58 7.76 -9.42
C GLN A 88 5.35 7.26 -10.64
N GLN A 89 6.58 6.76 -10.44
CA GLN A 89 7.42 6.25 -11.52
C GLN A 89 6.79 5.08 -12.28
N VAL A 90 6.08 4.21 -11.57
CA VAL A 90 5.38 3.06 -12.19
C VAL A 90 3.93 3.38 -12.59
N GLY A 91 3.47 4.62 -12.38
CA GLY A 91 2.11 5.05 -12.74
C GLY A 91 1.00 4.43 -11.88
N ALA A 92 1.33 3.92 -10.68
CA ALA A 92 0.40 3.23 -9.80
C ALA A 92 -0.24 4.14 -8.74
N LEU A 93 0.31 5.34 -8.50
CA LEU A 93 -0.22 6.28 -7.51
C LEU A 93 -1.57 6.84 -7.96
N GLY A 94 -2.62 6.57 -7.19
CA GLY A 94 -3.98 7.07 -7.42
C GLY A 94 -4.28 8.38 -6.68
N GLY A 95 -3.64 8.62 -5.53
CA GLY A 95 -3.86 9.82 -4.73
C GLY A 95 -3.07 9.83 -3.44
N ALA A 96 -3.20 10.93 -2.69
CA ALA A 96 -2.64 11.09 -1.37
C ALA A 96 -3.61 11.88 -0.47
N SER A 97 -3.60 11.61 0.82
CA SER A 97 -4.39 12.36 1.80
C SER A 97 -3.59 12.74 3.04
N ASP A 98 -4.02 13.81 3.67
CA ASP A 98 -3.52 14.28 4.94
C ASP A 98 -4.70 14.40 5.92
N HIS A 99 -4.80 13.46 6.85
CA HIS A 99 -5.82 13.43 7.88
C HIS A 99 -5.34 14.05 9.21
N GLY A 100 -4.23 14.81 9.18
CA GLY A 100 -3.62 15.40 10.37
C GLY A 100 -2.76 14.40 11.15
N THR A 101 -3.37 13.36 11.69
CA THR A 101 -2.68 12.29 12.42
C THR A 101 -2.15 11.17 11.53
N THR A 102 -2.67 11.07 10.31
CA THR A 102 -2.28 10.06 9.32
C THR A 102 -2.00 10.72 7.98
N LYS A 103 -0.90 10.36 7.35
CA LYS A 103 -0.59 10.68 5.95
C LYS A 103 -0.68 9.40 5.17
N ALA A 104 -1.44 9.40 4.08
CA ALA A 104 -1.71 8.19 3.32
C ALA A 104 -1.50 8.40 1.81
N LEU A 105 -1.05 7.35 1.16
CA LEU A 105 -0.98 7.19 -0.29
C LEU A 105 -1.96 6.11 -0.70
N TYR A 106 -2.73 6.35 -1.74
CA TYR A 106 -3.62 5.36 -2.35
C TYR A 106 -3.06 4.96 -3.70
N ALA A 107 -2.95 3.68 -3.94
CA ALA A 107 -2.36 3.14 -5.14
C ALA A 107 -3.10 1.89 -5.61
N ARG A 108 -2.80 1.46 -6.84
CA ARG A 108 -3.36 0.23 -7.41
C ARG A 108 -2.24 -0.72 -7.79
N ASP A 109 -2.46 -1.99 -7.50
CA ASP A 109 -1.57 -3.05 -7.96
C ASP A 109 -1.78 -3.33 -9.46
N PRO A 110 -0.96 -4.19 -10.10
CA PRO A 110 -1.06 -4.49 -11.52
C PRO A 110 -2.40 -5.06 -11.98
N ASP A 111 -3.18 -5.65 -11.08
CA ASP A 111 -4.49 -6.23 -11.36
C ASP A 111 -5.66 -5.32 -11.02
N GLY A 112 -5.37 -4.13 -10.44
CA GLY A 112 -6.32 -3.09 -10.13
C GLY A 112 -6.81 -2.97 -8.70
N PRO A 113 -6.69 -3.97 -7.80
CA PRO A 113 -6.96 -3.81 -6.39
C PRO A 113 -6.27 -2.60 -5.79
N GLU A 114 -7.04 -1.85 -4.98
CA GLU A 114 -6.50 -0.67 -4.31
C GLU A 114 -5.78 -1.07 -3.02
N PHE A 115 -4.71 -0.35 -2.70
CA PHE A 115 -4.04 -0.44 -1.41
C PHE A 115 -3.66 0.96 -0.92
N GLU A 116 -3.57 1.07 0.41
CA GLU A 116 -3.11 2.26 1.11
C GLU A 116 -1.71 2.02 1.66
N VAL A 117 -0.87 3.04 1.64
CA VAL A 117 0.36 3.09 2.43
C VAL A 117 0.28 4.31 3.32
N SER A 118 0.35 4.12 4.63
CA SER A 118 0.17 5.20 5.59
C SER A 118 1.34 5.34 6.56
N TRP A 119 1.53 6.55 7.02
CA TRP A 119 2.35 6.89 8.17
C TRP A 119 1.46 7.52 9.23
N VAL A 120 1.50 6.98 10.45
CA VAL A 120 0.67 7.42 11.57
C VAL A 120 1.50 8.15 12.61
N VAL A 121 1.03 9.29 13.08
CA VAL A 121 1.66 10.04 14.18
C VAL A 121 1.21 9.44 15.51
N TRP A 122 2.05 8.63 16.14
CA TRP A 122 1.79 8.06 17.46
C TRP A 122 2.18 9.03 18.59
N GLY A 123 1.29 9.21 19.57
CA GLY A 123 1.59 9.85 20.85
C GLY A 123 1.42 11.36 20.90
N SER A 124 1.43 11.91 22.08
CA SER A 124 1.23 13.23 22.71
C SER A 124 1.36 14.54 21.90
N ARG A 125 1.42 14.55 20.59
CA ARG A 125 1.52 15.74 19.73
C ARG A 125 0.24 16.04 18.95
N ILE A 126 -0.88 15.47 19.29
CA ILE A 126 -2.16 15.84 18.69
C ILE A 126 -2.59 17.16 19.28
N SER A 127 -2.15 18.28 18.71
CA SER A 127 -2.78 19.57 18.98
C SER A 127 -4.17 19.58 18.33
N LYS A 128 -5.16 20.15 19.05
CA LYS A 128 -6.59 20.13 18.72
C LYS A 128 -7.00 20.92 17.46
N SER A 129 -6.19 20.93 16.42
CA SER A 129 -6.51 21.60 15.15
C SER A 129 -6.47 20.64 13.98
N VAL A 130 -7.27 19.59 14.03
CA VAL A 130 -7.51 18.74 12.85
C VAL A 130 -8.57 19.43 11.99
N GLN A 131 -8.13 20.19 11.00
CA GLN A 131 -9.00 20.60 9.89
C GLN A 131 -8.86 19.51 8.80
N SER A 132 -9.97 18.94 8.41
CA SER A 132 -10.07 18.00 7.29
C SER A 132 -9.56 18.67 6.01
N VAL A 133 -8.46 18.20 5.48
CA VAL A 133 -7.95 18.62 4.17
C VAL A 133 -8.50 17.66 3.12
N GLY A 134 -9.14 18.19 2.12
CA GLY A 134 -9.88 17.45 1.10
C GLY A 134 -9.00 16.49 0.28
N VAL A 135 -9.64 15.48 -0.26
CA VAL A 135 -9.09 14.53 -1.22
C VAL A 135 -8.53 15.29 -2.44
N VAL A 136 -7.25 15.08 -2.75
CA VAL A 136 -6.65 15.62 -3.98
C VAL A 136 -7.12 14.76 -5.15
N ALA A 137 -7.79 15.39 -6.13
CA ALA A 137 -8.25 14.72 -7.34
C ALA A 137 -7.08 14.17 -8.18
N PRO A 138 -7.26 13.07 -8.93
CA PRO A 138 -6.25 12.52 -9.82
C PRO A 138 -5.78 13.58 -10.83
N GLY A 139 -4.44 13.76 -10.97
CA GLY A 139 -3.83 14.64 -11.96
C GLY A 139 -3.29 15.97 -11.46
N MET A 140 -3.40 16.30 -10.16
CA MET A 140 -2.71 17.48 -9.61
C MET A 140 -1.33 17.10 -9.06
N PRO A 141 -0.29 17.93 -9.27
CA PRO A 141 1.01 17.71 -8.65
C PRO A 141 0.88 17.86 -7.12
N CYS A 142 1.32 16.83 -6.40
CA CYS A 142 1.34 16.84 -4.95
C CYS A 142 2.25 17.97 -4.44
N PRO A 143 1.79 18.87 -3.54
CA PRO A 143 2.66 19.88 -2.97
C PRO A 143 3.76 19.23 -2.12
N PRO A 144 4.98 19.80 -2.07
CA PRO A 144 6.09 19.22 -1.31
C PRO A 144 5.77 19.19 0.18
N LEU A 145 5.70 17.99 0.75
CA LEU A 145 5.47 17.77 2.17
C LEU A 145 6.73 18.06 2.97
N LYS A 146 6.68 18.99 3.94
CA LYS A 146 7.79 19.32 4.85
C LYS A 146 7.50 18.78 6.24
N PHE A 147 8.29 17.78 6.73
CA PHE A 147 8.08 17.18 8.06
C PHE A 147 9.34 16.63 8.74
N LYS A 148 9.26 16.34 10.07
CA LYS A 148 10.32 15.79 10.93
C LYS A 148 9.95 14.38 11.45
N ILE A 149 10.91 13.51 11.62
CA ILE A 149 10.89 12.03 11.69
C ILE A 149 10.72 11.44 13.10
N CYS A 150 10.05 10.27 13.24
CA CYS A 150 10.26 9.27 14.31
C CYS A 150 9.72 7.88 13.91
N SER A 151 10.37 6.78 14.35
CA SER A 151 10.27 5.41 13.80
C SER A 151 9.43 4.39 14.58
N ALA A 152 8.81 3.44 13.93
CA ALA A 152 8.44 2.02 14.15
C ALA A 152 7.20 1.53 13.36
N ALA A 153 7.33 0.43 12.58
CA ALA A 153 6.30 -0.09 11.67
C ALA A 153 5.28 -1.04 12.33
N LYS A 154 4.03 -0.97 11.91
CA LYS A 154 2.98 -1.95 12.22
C LYS A 154 1.98 -2.11 11.07
N PHE A 155 1.38 -3.30 11.01
CA PHE A 155 0.38 -3.71 10.04
C PHE A 155 -1.03 -3.42 10.56
N ILE A 156 -1.87 -2.77 9.76
CA ILE A 156 -3.29 -2.56 10.06
C ILE A 156 -4.13 -3.15 8.93
N VAL A 157 -5.11 -4.00 9.28
CA VAL A 157 -6.18 -4.44 8.39
C VAL A 157 -7.45 -3.77 8.88
N GLU A 158 -8.03 -2.89 8.09
CA GLU A 158 -9.40 -2.41 8.32
C GLU A 158 -10.38 -3.32 7.56
N LEU A 159 -11.32 -3.89 8.29
CA LEU A 159 -12.41 -4.72 7.79
C LEU A 159 -13.65 -3.86 7.56
#